data_57e8748645ea1853005016f936da99b6
#
_entry.id   57e8748645ea1853005016f936da99b6
#
_cell.length_a   1.000
_cell.length_b   1.000
_cell.length_c   1.000
_cell.angle_alpha   90.00
_cell.angle_beta   90.00
_cell.angle_gamma   90.00
#
_symmetry.space_group_name_H-M   'P 1'
#
loop_
_entity.id
_entity.type
_entity.pdbx_description
1 polymer ?
#
loop_
_entity_poly.entity_id
_entity_poly.type
_entity_poly.pdbx_seq_one_letter_code
_entity_poly.pdbx_strand_id
1 'polypeptide(L)'
;MLSALLAVATSGRRPAATELVFLGLVDEENGQLGSRHYARHGARGDLAIVGEPTRLEVVTAHKGDVWLQLKTAGRSAHGATPQLGRNAVHAMARVVEALETDYRAELNRRSHPLLGSPTINVGSIRGGTQPNIVPNECVISIDRRTLPGETEAGVRREITRLLRAKKLKATFDNLRLSPCHALETDAGLPLVRELCRAAGRKRTVGVHYFCDAAPLAEGGTPSVVFGPGDIAQAHTSDEWISVASLERGTAMLEKFLRDLP
;
A
#
# COMPACT_ATOMS: atom_id res chain seq x y z
N MET A 1 14.89 -14.41 7.02
CA MET A 1 13.88 -14.99 7.95
C MET A 1 14.07 -16.49 8.12
N LEU A 2 13.96 -17.32 7.08
CA LEU A 2 14.12 -18.78 7.18
C LEU A 2 15.45 -19.20 7.84
N SER A 3 16.58 -18.56 7.48
CA SER A 3 17.88 -18.83 8.08
C SER A 3 17.92 -18.58 9.59
N ALA A 4 17.29 -17.49 10.07
CA ALA A 4 17.20 -17.21 11.50
C ALA A 4 16.33 -18.26 12.22
N LEU A 5 15.20 -18.63 11.64
CA LEU A 5 14.34 -19.67 12.19
C LEU A 5 15.06 -21.02 12.27
N LEU A 6 15.76 -21.43 11.22
CA LEU A 6 16.54 -22.67 11.21
C LEU A 6 17.67 -22.65 12.26
N ALA A 7 18.39 -21.51 12.39
CA ALA A 7 19.43 -21.37 13.40
C ALA A 7 18.89 -21.54 14.83
N VAL A 8 17.70 -21.00 15.12
CA VAL A 8 17.03 -21.20 16.41
C VAL A 8 16.55 -22.63 16.56
N ALA A 9 15.90 -23.19 15.55
CA ALA A 9 15.35 -24.55 15.58
C ALA A 9 16.42 -25.64 15.80
N THR A 10 17.64 -25.44 15.28
CA THR A 10 18.74 -26.41 15.36
C THR A 10 19.69 -26.21 16.54
N SER A 11 19.62 -25.06 17.23
CA SER A 11 20.59 -24.66 18.26
C SER A 11 20.37 -25.27 19.65
N GLY A 12 19.32 -26.03 19.89
CA GLY A 12 18.92 -26.50 21.22
C GLY A 12 18.44 -25.40 22.19
N ARG A 13 18.37 -24.15 21.75
CA ARG A 13 17.86 -22.98 22.49
C ARG A 13 16.60 -22.43 21.87
N ARG A 14 15.56 -23.26 21.82
CA ARG A 14 14.23 -22.85 21.34
C ARG A 14 13.47 -22.11 22.45
N PRO A 15 12.61 -21.14 22.10
CA PRO A 15 11.62 -20.62 23.04
C PRO A 15 10.83 -21.77 23.67
N ALA A 16 10.60 -21.71 24.97
CA ALA A 16 9.91 -22.79 25.70
C ALA A 16 8.39 -22.64 25.65
N ALA A 17 7.89 -21.38 25.57
CA ALA A 17 6.46 -21.05 25.62
C ALA A 17 5.94 -20.37 24.36
N THR A 18 6.79 -20.23 23.32
CA THR A 18 6.41 -19.55 22.06
C THR A 18 6.44 -20.52 20.88
N GLU A 19 5.32 -20.63 20.17
CA GLU A 19 5.27 -21.29 18.88
C GLU A 19 5.76 -20.36 17.76
N LEU A 20 6.70 -20.83 16.93
CA LEU A 20 7.23 -20.11 15.80
C LEU A 20 6.69 -20.71 14.51
N VAL A 21 5.95 -19.91 13.73
CA VAL A 21 5.35 -20.32 12.47
C VAL A 21 5.99 -19.58 11.30
N PHE A 22 6.44 -20.30 10.27
CA PHE A 22 6.90 -19.72 9.02
C PHE A 22 5.80 -19.80 7.96
N LEU A 23 5.43 -18.66 7.40
CA LEU A 23 4.43 -18.57 6.35
C LEU A 23 5.08 -18.21 5.01
N GLY A 24 4.93 -19.06 4.01
CA GLY A 24 5.22 -18.76 2.61
C GLY A 24 3.92 -18.42 1.89
N LEU A 25 3.67 -17.14 1.65
CA LEU A 25 2.43 -16.65 1.05
C LEU A 25 2.63 -16.32 -0.44
N VAL A 26 1.55 -16.32 -1.20
CA VAL A 26 1.54 -16.08 -2.65
C VAL A 26 0.80 -14.78 -2.99
N ASP A 27 1.08 -14.23 -4.19
CA ASP A 27 0.33 -13.13 -4.81
C ASP A 27 0.46 -11.78 -4.05
N GLU A 28 1.59 -11.53 -3.37
CA GLU A 28 1.80 -10.25 -2.67
C GLU A 28 1.74 -9.07 -3.64
N GLU A 29 2.41 -9.18 -4.80
CA GLU A 29 2.59 -8.13 -5.81
C GLU A 29 1.29 -7.70 -6.52
N ASN A 30 0.24 -8.51 -6.45
CA ASN A 30 -0.99 -8.24 -7.22
C ASN A 30 -2.23 -8.11 -6.34
N GLY A 31 -2.67 -9.18 -5.69
CA GLY A 31 -3.95 -9.22 -4.99
C GLY A 31 -3.85 -9.58 -3.51
N GLN A 32 -2.67 -9.96 -3.03
CA GLN A 32 -2.41 -10.42 -1.66
C GLN A 32 -3.31 -11.61 -1.27
N LEU A 33 -3.57 -12.53 -2.24
CA LEU A 33 -4.52 -13.63 -2.04
C LEU A 33 -4.07 -14.57 -0.92
N GLY A 34 -2.76 -14.84 -0.81
CA GLY A 34 -2.20 -15.71 0.23
C GLY A 34 -2.42 -15.16 1.63
N SER A 35 -2.03 -13.91 1.88
CA SER A 35 -2.20 -13.27 3.20
C SER A 35 -3.66 -13.05 3.56
N ARG A 36 -4.50 -12.67 2.59
CA ARG A 36 -5.95 -12.54 2.80
C ARG A 36 -6.62 -13.89 3.11
N HIS A 37 -6.19 -14.96 2.48
CA HIS A 37 -6.69 -16.31 2.77
C HIS A 37 -6.27 -16.72 4.19
N TYR A 38 -4.99 -16.57 4.52
CA TYR A 38 -4.48 -16.89 5.86
C TYR A 38 -5.15 -16.06 6.95
N ALA A 39 -5.34 -14.76 6.73
CA ALA A 39 -6.02 -13.87 7.66
C ALA A 39 -7.46 -14.31 8.01
N ARG A 40 -8.15 -15.00 7.09
CA ARG A 40 -9.52 -15.49 7.29
C ARG A 40 -9.59 -16.89 7.91
N HIS A 41 -8.61 -17.75 7.62
CA HIS A 41 -8.68 -19.20 7.88
C HIS A 41 -7.51 -19.72 8.72
N GLY A 42 -6.41 -18.99 8.83
CA GLY A 42 -5.23 -19.37 9.58
C GLY A 42 -5.34 -19.09 11.08
N ALA A 43 -4.38 -19.60 11.83
CA ALA A 43 -4.26 -19.31 13.23
C ALA A 43 -3.82 -17.84 13.43
N ARG A 44 -4.32 -17.21 14.50
CA ARG A 44 -3.85 -15.88 14.93
C ARG A 44 -2.59 -16.01 15.76
N GLY A 45 -1.67 -15.08 15.58
CA GLY A 45 -0.46 -14.95 16.38
C GLY A 45 -0.45 -13.68 17.22
N ASP A 46 0.48 -13.61 18.14
CA ASP A 46 0.69 -12.40 18.97
C ASP A 46 1.47 -11.33 18.19
N LEU A 47 2.26 -11.72 17.20
CA LEU A 47 2.95 -10.83 16.26
C LEU A 47 3.29 -11.57 14.96
N ALA A 48 3.07 -10.93 13.84
CA ALA A 48 3.63 -11.32 12.54
C ALA A 48 4.76 -10.37 12.13
N ILE A 49 5.85 -10.92 11.60
CA ILE A 49 6.94 -10.15 11.01
C ILE A 49 6.94 -10.43 9.50
N VAL A 50 6.63 -9.43 8.70
CA VAL A 50 6.61 -9.53 7.23
C VAL A 50 7.94 -9.04 6.67
N GLY A 51 8.54 -9.85 5.80
CA GLY A 51 9.90 -9.62 5.28
C GLY A 51 9.89 -8.71 4.05
N GLU A 52 10.18 -7.43 4.24
CA GLU A 52 10.34 -6.43 3.19
C GLU A 52 11.64 -5.65 3.36
N PRO A 53 12.15 -4.97 2.32
CA PRO A 53 13.39 -4.20 2.39
C PRO A 53 13.20 -2.89 3.17
N THR A 54 13.38 -2.94 4.50
CA THR A 54 13.19 -1.81 5.42
C THR A 54 14.49 -1.20 5.92
N ARG A 55 15.65 -1.56 5.37
CA ARG A 55 16.99 -1.18 5.90
C ARG A 55 17.17 -1.60 7.36
N LEU A 56 16.52 -2.71 7.75
CA LEU A 56 16.49 -3.20 9.14
C LEU A 56 15.87 -2.20 10.13
N GLU A 57 14.97 -1.33 9.65
CA GLU A 57 14.07 -0.55 10.50
C GLU A 57 12.83 -1.38 10.84
N VAL A 58 12.29 -1.20 12.05
CA VAL A 58 11.02 -1.83 12.45
C VAL A 58 9.88 -0.91 12.02
N VAL A 59 9.09 -1.37 11.05
CA VAL A 59 7.99 -0.62 10.48
C VAL A 59 6.68 -1.05 11.12
N THR A 60 5.97 -0.12 11.72
CA THR A 60 4.67 -0.36 12.36
C THR A 60 3.50 0.29 11.61
N ALA A 61 3.80 1.09 10.60
CA ALA A 61 2.76 1.71 9.78
C ALA A 61 3.17 1.75 8.31
N HIS A 62 2.21 1.45 7.42
CA HIS A 62 2.40 1.69 5.99
C HIS A 62 1.12 2.22 5.33
N LYS A 63 1.29 2.95 4.20
CA LYS A 63 0.13 3.40 3.43
C LYS A 63 -0.56 2.23 2.75
N GLY A 64 -1.87 2.37 2.56
CA GLY A 64 -2.64 1.53 1.67
C GLY A 64 -2.67 2.09 0.26
N ASP A 65 -3.34 1.37 -0.64
CA ASP A 65 -3.44 1.70 -2.04
C ASP A 65 -4.83 1.40 -2.60
N VAL A 66 -5.43 2.40 -3.23
CA VAL A 66 -6.73 2.31 -3.91
C VAL A 66 -6.55 2.76 -5.35
N TRP A 67 -6.65 1.82 -6.29
CA TRP A 67 -6.61 2.10 -7.71
C TRP A 67 -8.02 2.21 -8.28
N LEU A 68 -8.30 3.34 -8.90
CA LEU A 68 -9.60 3.66 -9.49
C LEU A 68 -9.47 4.09 -10.93
N GLN A 69 -10.52 3.88 -11.69
CA GLN A 69 -10.73 4.58 -12.96
C GLN A 69 -11.86 5.60 -12.81
N LEU A 70 -11.68 6.75 -13.45
CA LEU A 70 -12.75 7.71 -13.70
C LEU A 70 -12.93 7.85 -15.22
N LYS A 71 -14.20 7.81 -15.63
CA LYS A 71 -14.61 7.92 -17.02
C LYS A 71 -15.55 9.10 -17.21
N THR A 72 -15.25 9.95 -18.18
CA THR A 72 -16.15 11.02 -18.65
C THR A 72 -16.78 10.64 -19.97
N ALA A 73 -18.04 10.95 -20.12
CA ALA A 73 -18.81 10.73 -21.35
C ALA A 73 -19.06 12.04 -22.11
N GLY A 74 -18.97 11.97 -23.42
CA GLY A 74 -19.22 13.04 -24.34
C GLY A 74 -20.24 12.67 -25.41
N ARG A 75 -20.18 13.38 -26.54
CA ARG A 75 -20.94 13.12 -27.76
C ARG A 75 -20.06 13.45 -28.94
N SER A 76 -19.84 12.48 -29.85
CA SER A 76 -19.05 12.70 -31.07
C SER A 76 -19.71 13.70 -32.01
N ALA A 77 -18.87 14.44 -32.69
CA ALA A 77 -19.22 15.34 -33.81
C ALA A 77 -17.99 15.51 -34.67
N HIS A 78 -18.18 16.06 -35.87
CA HIS A 78 -17.07 16.41 -36.74
C HIS A 78 -16.26 17.57 -36.13
N GLY A 79 -14.92 17.50 -36.20
CA GLY A 79 -14.04 18.51 -35.60
C GLY A 79 -14.21 19.92 -36.18
N ALA A 80 -14.76 20.05 -37.38
CA ALA A 80 -15.11 21.36 -37.97
C ALA A 80 -16.39 21.97 -37.38
N THR A 81 -17.21 21.19 -36.68
CA THR A 81 -18.47 21.62 -36.04
C THR A 81 -18.53 21.12 -34.59
N PRO A 82 -17.52 21.44 -33.73
CA PRO A 82 -17.38 20.87 -32.40
C PRO A 82 -18.53 21.23 -31.46
N GLN A 83 -19.23 22.33 -31.72
CA GLN A 83 -20.42 22.78 -30.99
C GLN A 83 -21.60 21.80 -31.06
N LEU A 84 -21.63 20.91 -32.05
CA LEU A 84 -22.62 19.85 -32.19
C LEU A 84 -22.30 18.63 -31.31
N GLY A 85 -21.07 18.57 -30.77
CA GLY A 85 -20.60 17.52 -29.89
C GLY A 85 -20.55 17.92 -28.40
N ARG A 86 -20.02 17.02 -27.60
CA ARG A 86 -19.61 17.27 -26.21
C ARG A 86 -18.29 16.56 -25.96
N ASN A 87 -17.22 17.32 -25.78
CA ASN A 87 -15.88 16.79 -25.71
C ASN A 87 -15.59 16.17 -24.34
N ALA A 88 -15.41 14.84 -24.30
CA ALA A 88 -15.11 14.10 -23.07
C ALA A 88 -13.69 14.39 -22.53
N VAL A 89 -12.73 14.69 -23.42
CA VAL A 89 -11.36 15.07 -23.00
C VAL A 89 -11.38 16.41 -22.29
N HIS A 90 -12.12 17.40 -22.77
CA HIS A 90 -12.29 18.67 -22.08
C HIS A 90 -13.00 18.52 -20.73
N ALA A 91 -13.95 17.60 -20.62
CA ALA A 91 -14.60 17.29 -19.36
C ALA A 91 -13.61 16.63 -18.38
N MET A 92 -12.79 15.69 -18.86
CA MET A 92 -11.78 15.02 -18.03
C MET A 92 -10.67 15.96 -17.59
N ALA A 93 -10.22 16.89 -18.42
CA ALA A 93 -9.21 17.88 -18.03
C ALA A 93 -9.62 18.67 -16.78
N ARG A 94 -10.90 19.06 -16.67
CA ARG A 94 -11.45 19.73 -15.47
C ARG A 94 -11.54 18.79 -14.26
N VAL A 95 -11.79 17.50 -14.48
CA VAL A 95 -11.76 16.51 -13.41
C VAL A 95 -10.33 16.34 -12.87
N VAL A 96 -9.35 16.22 -13.76
CA VAL A 96 -7.92 16.12 -13.39
C VAL A 96 -7.49 17.36 -12.60
N GLU A 97 -7.81 18.55 -13.08
CA GLU A 97 -7.52 19.80 -12.40
C GLU A 97 -8.11 19.83 -10.98
N ALA A 98 -9.37 19.46 -10.81
CA ALA A 98 -10.02 19.40 -9.50
C ALA A 98 -9.36 18.37 -8.55
N LEU A 99 -8.91 17.24 -9.07
CA LEU A 99 -8.18 16.25 -8.28
C LEU A 99 -6.81 16.76 -7.86
N GLU A 100 -6.07 17.38 -8.79
CA GLU A 100 -4.70 17.86 -8.56
C GLU A 100 -4.63 19.14 -7.69
N THR A 101 -5.68 19.95 -7.68
CA THR A 101 -5.72 21.18 -6.88
C THR A 101 -6.55 21.00 -5.62
N ASP A 102 -7.86 20.91 -5.74
CA ASP A 102 -8.78 20.95 -4.59
C ASP A 102 -8.68 19.68 -3.73
N TYR A 103 -8.69 18.48 -4.36
CA TYR A 103 -8.62 17.23 -3.59
C TYR A 103 -7.25 17.04 -2.96
N ARG A 104 -6.17 17.33 -3.68
CA ARG A 104 -4.82 17.30 -3.10
C ARG A 104 -4.68 18.26 -1.93
N ALA A 105 -5.25 19.48 -2.03
CA ALA A 105 -5.27 20.43 -0.91
C ALA A 105 -6.06 19.92 0.30
N GLU A 106 -7.18 19.18 0.08
CA GLU A 106 -7.94 18.52 1.15
C GLU A 106 -7.11 17.40 1.79
N LEU A 107 -6.43 16.58 1.00
CA LEU A 107 -5.56 15.50 1.48
C LEU A 107 -4.39 16.02 2.33
N ASN A 108 -3.77 17.12 1.92
CA ASN A 108 -2.64 17.73 2.63
C ASN A 108 -3.00 18.29 4.02
N ARG A 109 -4.28 18.40 4.35
CA ARG A 109 -4.74 18.78 5.70
C ARG A 109 -4.74 17.60 6.68
N ARG A 110 -4.61 16.37 6.18
CA ARG A 110 -4.52 15.14 6.97
C ARG A 110 -3.06 14.80 7.14
N SER A 111 -2.68 14.35 8.30
CA SER A 111 -1.32 13.91 8.58
C SER A 111 -1.31 12.77 9.58
N HIS A 112 -0.55 11.74 9.27
CA HIS A 112 -0.24 10.65 10.18
C HIS A 112 1.21 10.82 10.68
N PRO A 113 1.51 10.60 11.98
CA PRO A 113 2.83 10.87 12.55
C PRO A 113 4.00 10.18 11.84
N LEU A 114 3.79 8.95 11.33
CA LEU A 114 4.81 8.16 10.65
C LEU A 114 4.71 8.19 9.11
N LEU A 115 3.55 8.55 8.54
CA LEU A 115 3.27 8.39 7.12
C LEU A 115 3.08 9.73 6.37
N GLY A 116 2.99 10.85 7.11
CA GLY A 116 2.63 12.13 6.53
C GLY A 116 1.23 12.12 5.94
N SER A 117 1.00 12.87 4.88
CA SER A 117 -0.32 13.00 4.25
C SER A 117 -0.63 11.85 3.27
N PRO A 118 -1.91 11.54 3.07
CA PRO A 118 -2.34 10.68 1.98
C PRO A 118 -2.08 11.37 0.64
N THR A 119 -1.97 10.61 -0.46
CA THR A 119 -1.63 11.17 -1.76
C THR A 119 -2.56 10.70 -2.86
N ILE A 120 -2.68 11.48 -3.93
CA ILE A 120 -3.33 11.11 -5.17
C ILE A 120 -2.40 11.36 -6.34
N ASN A 121 -2.41 10.45 -7.32
CA ASN A 121 -1.71 10.57 -8.58
C ASN A 121 -2.61 10.14 -9.73
N VAL A 122 -2.69 10.94 -10.78
CA VAL A 122 -3.32 10.54 -12.04
C VAL A 122 -2.24 9.91 -12.91
N GLY A 123 -2.20 8.57 -12.92
CA GLY A 123 -1.13 7.80 -13.56
C GLY A 123 -1.28 7.66 -15.08
N SER A 124 -2.51 7.76 -15.60
CA SER A 124 -2.75 7.71 -17.05
C SER A 124 -4.00 8.48 -17.46
N ILE A 125 -4.02 8.94 -18.71
CA ILE A 125 -5.19 9.52 -19.37
C ILE A 125 -5.29 9.01 -20.81
N ARG A 126 -6.49 8.58 -21.20
CA ARG A 126 -6.76 8.10 -22.58
C ARG A 126 -8.11 8.62 -23.04
N GLY A 127 -8.17 9.24 -24.22
CA GLY A 127 -9.43 9.74 -24.79
C GLY A 127 -9.28 10.24 -26.22
N GLY A 128 -10.36 10.06 -27.01
CA GLY A 128 -10.38 10.39 -28.44
C GLY A 128 -9.67 9.33 -29.29
N THR A 129 -9.93 9.43 -30.61
CA THR A 129 -9.37 8.52 -31.66
C THR A 129 -8.62 9.27 -32.72
N GLN A 130 -9.16 10.41 -33.19
CA GLN A 130 -8.58 11.24 -34.26
C GLN A 130 -8.81 12.72 -33.95
N PRO A 131 -7.92 13.63 -34.44
CA PRO A 131 -8.05 15.07 -34.16
C PRO A 131 -9.31 15.71 -34.78
N ASN A 132 -9.86 15.14 -35.84
CA ASN A 132 -11.04 15.63 -36.54
C ASN A 132 -12.38 15.07 -36.00
N ILE A 133 -12.36 14.39 -34.86
CA ILE A 133 -13.54 13.82 -34.17
C ILE A 133 -13.58 14.35 -32.74
N VAL A 134 -14.73 14.92 -32.33
CA VAL A 134 -14.96 15.27 -30.91
C VAL A 134 -15.03 14.00 -30.08
N PRO A 135 -14.16 13.83 -29.04
CA PRO A 135 -14.14 12.65 -28.22
C PRO A 135 -15.43 12.42 -27.43
N ASN A 136 -15.99 11.22 -27.51
CA ASN A 136 -17.17 10.80 -26.75
C ASN A 136 -16.84 10.12 -25.42
N GLU A 137 -15.56 9.78 -25.20
CA GLU A 137 -15.09 9.13 -23.99
C GLU A 137 -13.68 9.60 -23.63
N CYS A 138 -13.42 9.73 -22.33
CA CYS A 138 -12.06 9.85 -21.80
C CYS A 138 -12.00 9.14 -20.44
N VAL A 139 -10.90 8.42 -20.20
CA VAL A 139 -10.66 7.62 -19.00
C VAL A 139 -9.34 8.03 -18.38
N ILE A 140 -9.30 8.14 -17.04
CA ILE A 140 -8.08 8.28 -16.26
C ILE A 140 -7.94 7.13 -15.27
N SER A 141 -6.69 6.76 -14.97
CA SER A 141 -6.35 5.85 -13.88
C SER A 141 -5.72 6.63 -12.74
N ILE A 142 -6.14 6.32 -11.52
CA ILE A 142 -5.77 7.01 -10.30
C ILE A 142 -5.13 6.03 -9.33
N ASP A 143 -4.00 6.40 -8.76
CA ASP A 143 -3.37 5.80 -7.57
C ASP A 143 -3.66 6.73 -6.37
N ARG A 144 -4.35 6.22 -5.36
CA ARG A 144 -4.69 6.95 -4.14
C ARG A 144 -4.10 6.22 -2.94
N ARG A 145 -2.98 6.77 -2.41
CA ARG A 145 -2.36 6.22 -1.19
C ARG A 145 -3.14 6.64 0.04
N THR A 146 -3.60 5.65 0.80
CA THR A 146 -4.47 5.83 1.98
C THR A 146 -3.68 5.80 3.28
N LEU A 147 -4.21 6.45 4.30
CA LEU A 147 -3.77 6.35 5.69
C LEU A 147 -4.60 5.29 6.44
N PRO A 148 -4.11 4.80 7.60
CA PRO A 148 -4.91 3.96 8.48
C PRO A 148 -6.28 4.57 8.77
N GLY A 149 -7.33 3.74 8.73
CA GLY A 149 -8.72 4.16 8.88
C GLY A 149 -9.41 4.70 7.61
N GLU A 150 -8.67 5.02 6.54
CA GLU A 150 -9.27 5.37 5.25
C GLU A 150 -9.66 4.09 4.48
N THR A 151 -10.81 4.12 3.80
CA THR A 151 -11.33 3.00 3.02
C THR A 151 -11.58 3.40 1.57
N GLU A 152 -11.61 2.43 0.65
CA GLU A 152 -11.98 2.69 -0.75
C GLU A 152 -13.34 3.38 -0.85
N ALA A 153 -14.34 2.90 -0.09
CA ALA A 153 -15.67 3.52 -0.07
C ALA A 153 -15.62 4.99 0.40
N GLY A 154 -14.73 5.30 1.37
CA GLY A 154 -14.45 6.67 1.81
C GLY A 154 -13.88 7.53 0.70
N VAL A 155 -12.83 7.04 0.04
CA VAL A 155 -12.18 7.72 -1.10
C VAL A 155 -13.19 8.01 -2.23
N ARG A 156 -14.03 7.03 -2.59
CA ARG A 156 -15.07 7.22 -3.61
C ARG A 156 -16.09 8.29 -3.21
N ARG A 157 -16.50 8.32 -1.94
CA ARG A 157 -17.41 9.37 -1.43
C ARG A 157 -16.77 10.76 -1.48
N GLU A 158 -15.50 10.88 -1.12
CA GLU A 158 -14.74 12.14 -1.16
C GLU A 158 -14.68 12.70 -2.60
N ILE A 159 -14.23 11.88 -3.55
CA ILE A 159 -14.14 12.28 -4.96
C ILE A 159 -15.54 12.61 -5.51
N THR A 160 -16.56 11.81 -5.18
CA THR A 160 -17.96 12.09 -5.61
C THR A 160 -18.43 13.44 -5.09
N ARG A 161 -18.14 13.76 -3.81
CA ARG A 161 -18.49 15.06 -3.20
C ARG A 161 -17.79 16.21 -3.93
N LEU A 162 -16.49 16.08 -4.21
CA LEU A 162 -15.73 17.06 -4.98
C LEU A 162 -16.34 17.29 -6.37
N LEU A 163 -16.57 16.22 -7.13
CA LEU A 163 -17.13 16.30 -8.49
C LEU A 163 -18.51 16.99 -8.48
N ARG A 164 -19.36 16.67 -7.51
CA ARG A 164 -20.67 17.32 -7.35
C ARG A 164 -20.54 18.82 -7.04
N ALA A 165 -19.65 19.18 -6.12
CA ALA A 165 -19.40 20.60 -5.77
C ALA A 165 -18.91 21.42 -6.97
N LYS A 166 -18.11 20.82 -7.84
CA LYS A 166 -17.60 21.43 -9.08
C LYS A 166 -18.54 21.29 -10.28
N LYS A 167 -19.72 20.65 -10.11
CA LYS A 167 -20.66 20.32 -11.20
C LYS A 167 -20.03 19.49 -12.33
N LEU A 168 -19.05 18.67 -11.99
CA LEU A 168 -18.38 17.74 -12.89
C LEU A 168 -19.07 16.38 -12.86
N LYS A 169 -19.04 15.66 -14.00
CA LYS A 169 -19.65 14.33 -14.12
C LYS A 169 -18.59 13.34 -14.58
N ALA A 170 -18.35 12.33 -13.77
CA ALA A 170 -17.57 11.14 -14.13
C ALA A 170 -18.16 9.92 -13.42
N THR A 171 -17.95 8.74 -14.00
CA THR A 171 -18.32 7.45 -13.42
C THR A 171 -17.08 6.71 -12.96
N PHE A 172 -17.20 5.93 -11.90
CA PHE A 172 -16.11 5.11 -11.38
C PHE A 172 -16.12 3.71 -12.01
N ASP A 173 -14.91 3.17 -12.17
CA ASP A 173 -14.66 1.76 -12.39
C ASP A 173 -13.47 1.33 -11.51
N ASN A 174 -13.22 0.02 -11.37
CA ASN A 174 -12.13 -0.53 -10.58
C ASN A 174 -10.98 -0.98 -11.48
N LEU A 175 -9.74 -0.71 -11.06
CA LEU A 175 -8.54 -1.27 -11.68
C LEU A 175 -8.05 -2.53 -10.97
N ARG A 176 -8.36 -2.66 -9.68
CA ARG A 176 -8.09 -3.85 -8.86
C ARG A 176 -9.37 -4.44 -8.30
N LEU A 177 -9.36 -5.76 -8.06
CA LEU A 177 -10.47 -6.47 -7.44
C LEU A 177 -10.62 -6.13 -5.96
N SER A 178 -9.52 -5.78 -5.29
CA SER A 178 -9.51 -5.42 -3.86
C SER A 178 -8.44 -4.36 -3.58
N PRO A 179 -8.72 -3.36 -2.74
CA PRO A 179 -7.73 -2.38 -2.31
C PRO A 179 -6.66 -3.05 -1.44
N CYS A 180 -5.46 -2.48 -1.42
CA CYS A 180 -4.44 -2.81 -0.43
C CYS A 180 -4.61 -1.88 0.77
N HIS A 181 -4.89 -2.43 1.95
CA HIS A 181 -5.21 -1.64 3.13
C HIS A 181 -3.94 -1.02 3.74
N ALA A 182 -4.10 0.04 4.50
CA ALA A 182 -3.02 0.62 5.28
C ALA A 182 -2.80 -0.19 6.56
N LEU A 183 -1.57 -0.20 7.05
CA LEU A 183 -1.19 -0.83 8.32
C LEU A 183 -0.99 0.24 9.40
N GLU A 184 -1.46 -0.06 10.60
CA GLU A 184 -1.04 0.59 11.83
C GLU A 184 -1.02 -0.43 12.96
N THR A 185 0.16 -0.68 13.52
CA THR A 185 0.37 -1.55 14.68
C THR A 185 0.92 -0.73 15.83
N ASP A 186 0.39 -0.94 17.04
CA ASP A 186 0.84 -0.23 18.23
C ASP A 186 2.32 -0.53 18.52
N ALA A 187 3.16 0.50 18.42
CA ALA A 187 4.58 0.42 18.76
C ALA A 187 4.83 0.10 20.26
N GLY A 188 3.81 0.24 21.09
CA GLY A 188 3.83 -0.08 22.51
C GLY A 188 3.72 -1.57 22.83
N LEU A 189 3.36 -2.42 21.88
CA LEU A 189 3.25 -3.86 22.10
C LEU A 189 4.59 -4.45 22.58
N PRO A 190 4.58 -5.37 23.56
CA PRO A 190 5.81 -5.95 24.11
C PRO A 190 6.71 -6.55 23.05
N LEU A 191 6.19 -7.38 22.16
CA LEU A 191 6.96 -8.02 21.09
C LEU A 191 7.52 -7.03 20.06
N VAL A 192 6.83 -5.92 19.78
CA VAL A 192 7.35 -4.85 18.92
C VAL A 192 8.54 -4.16 19.58
N ARG A 193 8.46 -3.88 20.86
CA ARG A 193 9.58 -3.30 21.65
C ARG A 193 10.77 -4.24 21.72
N GLU A 194 10.54 -5.55 21.87
CA GLU A 194 11.61 -6.55 21.86
C GLU A 194 12.28 -6.66 20.49
N LEU A 195 11.51 -6.65 19.40
CA LEU A 195 12.07 -6.60 18.06
C LEU A 195 12.92 -5.33 17.84
N CYS A 196 12.43 -4.16 18.27
CA CYS A 196 13.20 -2.92 18.23
C CYS A 196 14.52 -3.06 19.02
N ARG A 197 14.49 -3.66 20.22
CA ARG A 197 15.68 -3.89 21.04
C ARG A 197 16.67 -4.84 20.35
N ALA A 198 16.19 -5.94 19.78
CA ALA A 198 17.02 -6.89 19.04
C ALA A 198 17.65 -6.26 17.79
N ALA A 199 16.91 -5.40 17.09
CA ALA A 199 17.36 -4.65 15.93
C ALA A 199 18.21 -3.41 16.29
N GLY A 200 18.41 -3.09 17.56
CA GLY A 200 19.15 -1.89 18.00
C GLY A 200 18.45 -0.57 17.63
N ARG A 201 17.10 -0.59 17.53
CA ARG A 201 16.29 0.57 17.16
C ARG A 201 15.61 1.19 18.38
N LYS A 202 15.59 2.53 18.42
CA LYS A 202 14.98 3.29 19.53
C LYS A 202 13.51 3.59 19.29
N ARG A 203 13.06 3.56 18.03
CA ARG A 203 11.70 3.90 17.60
C ARG A 203 11.32 3.08 16.39
N THR A 204 10.03 2.99 16.13
CA THR A 204 9.49 2.45 14.88
C THR A 204 9.38 3.54 13.82
N VAL A 205 9.22 3.13 12.57
CA VAL A 205 9.06 4.03 11.42
C VAL A 205 7.83 3.66 10.59
N GLY A 206 7.46 4.53 9.64
CA GLY A 206 6.44 4.26 8.64
C GLY A 206 7.05 4.19 7.24
N VAL A 207 6.37 3.47 6.32
CA VAL A 207 6.74 3.39 4.89
C VAL A 207 5.55 3.73 3.99
N HIS A 208 5.82 4.06 2.73
CA HIS A 208 4.79 4.53 1.80
C HIS A 208 4.28 3.45 0.84
N TYR A 209 4.89 2.29 0.81
CA TYR A 209 4.42 1.10 0.10
C TYR A 209 3.54 0.24 1.01
N PHE A 210 2.77 -0.67 0.43
CA PHE A 210 1.96 -1.67 1.14
C PHE A 210 2.62 -3.05 1.05
N CYS A 211 2.23 -3.98 1.90
CA CYS A 211 2.65 -5.37 1.87
C CYS A 211 1.63 -6.29 2.58
N ASP A 212 1.94 -7.56 2.70
CA ASP A 212 1.09 -8.58 3.35
C ASP A 212 0.83 -8.35 4.85
N ALA A 213 1.50 -7.38 5.48
CA ALA A 213 1.29 -7.08 6.89
C ALA A 213 -0.12 -6.56 7.19
N ALA A 214 -0.71 -5.75 6.29
CA ALA A 214 -2.05 -5.21 6.52
C ALA A 214 -3.15 -6.28 6.53
N PRO A 215 -3.25 -7.20 5.55
CA PRO A 215 -4.21 -8.30 5.63
C PRO A 215 -4.08 -9.16 6.88
N LEU A 216 -2.84 -9.45 7.33
CA LEU A 216 -2.61 -10.23 8.55
C LEU A 216 -3.09 -9.47 9.80
N ALA A 217 -2.81 -8.16 9.87
CA ALA A 217 -3.28 -7.31 10.96
C ALA A 217 -4.81 -7.22 11.00
N GLU A 218 -5.48 -7.09 9.85
CA GLU A 218 -6.94 -7.14 9.75
C GLU A 218 -7.53 -8.48 10.19
N GLY A 219 -6.80 -9.58 9.95
CA GLY A 219 -7.14 -10.93 10.44
C GLY A 219 -6.99 -11.08 11.95
N GLY A 220 -6.47 -10.07 12.65
CA GLY A 220 -6.32 -10.05 14.10
C GLY A 220 -4.94 -10.49 14.61
N THR A 221 -3.94 -10.56 13.72
CA THR A 221 -2.54 -10.77 14.11
C THR A 221 -1.79 -9.45 13.97
N PRO A 222 -1.42 -8.75 15.08
CA PRO A 222 -0.61 -7.55 14.99
C PRO A 222 0.63 -7.79 14.12
N SER A 223 0.89 -6.90 13.16
CA SER A 223 1.91 -7.15 12.15
C SER A 223 2.88 -6.00 12.04
N VAL A 224 4.15 -6.31 11.84
CA VAL A 224 5.22 -5.34 11.56
C VAL A 224 5.98 -5.76 10.31
N VAL A 225 6.63 -4.78 9.68
CA VAL A 225 7.47 -5.06 8.51
C VAL A 225 8.93 -4.89 8.91
N PHE A 226 9.77 -5.87 8.58
CA PHE A 226 11.17 -5.85 8.93
C PHE A 226 11.98 -6.73 8.00
N GLY A 227 13.06 -6.17 7.44
CA GLY A 227 14.02 -6.96 6.69
C GLY A 227 15.20 -6.16 6.15
N PRO A 228 16.22 -6.88 5.66
CA PRO A 228 17.38 -6.27 5.05
C PRO A 228 17.04 -5.73 3.65
N GLY A 229 17.94 -4.91 3.11
CA GLY A 229 17.75 -4.29 1.80
C GLY A 229 17.08 -2.91 1.86
N ASP A 230 16.96 -2.31 0.71
CA ASP A 230 16.43 -0.97 0.51
C ASP A 230 15.33 -1.01 -0.54
N ILE A 231 14.15 -0.48 -0.22
CA ILE A 231 13.01 -0.42 -1.16
C ILE A 231 13.36 0.32 -2.47
N ALA A 232 14.36 1.20 -2.46
CA ALA A 232 14.82 1.88 -3.67
C ALA A 232 15.43 0.92 -4.70
N GLN A 233 15.77 -0.31 -4.32
CA GLN A 233 16.27 -1.35 -5.22
C GLN A 233 15.14 -2.22 -5.80
N ALA A 234 14.00 -2.26 -5.14
CA ALA A 234 12.87 -3.09 -5.57
C ALA A 234 12.36 -2.63 -6.95
N HIS A 235 12.01 -3.62 -7.79
CA HIS A 235 11.48 -3.43 -9.15
C HIS A 235 12.44 -2.70 -10.12
N THR A 236 13.74 -2.68 -9.82
CA THR A 236 14.77 -2.17 -10.73
C THR A 236 15.37 -3.29 -11.57
N SER A 237 15.94 -2.95 -12.74
CA SER A 237 16.56 -3.95 -13.63
C SER A 237 17.82 -4.60 -13.06
N ASP A 238 18.46 -3.93 -12.11
CA ASP A 238 19.68 -4.34 -11.43
C ASP A 238 19.47 -4.44 -9.91
N GLU A 239 18.32 -4.97 -9.49
CA GLU A 239 17.99 -5.16 -8.09
C GLU A 239 19.05 -6.00 -7.35
N TRP A 240 19.51 -5.50 -6.23
CA TRP A 240 20.55 -6.15 -5.44
C TRP A 240 20.37 -5.93 -3.92
N ILE A 241 20.98 -6.82 -3.16
CA ILE A 241 21.12 -6.68 -1.71
C ILE A 241 22.55 -7.08 -1.28
N SER A 242 23.13 -6.38 -0.30
CA SER A 242 24.44 -6.75 0.22
C SER A 242 24.35 -7.97 1.14
N VAL A 243 25.33 -8.89 1.02
CA VAL A 243 25.46 -10.06 1.91
C VAL A 243 25.54 -9.63 3.37
N ALA A 244 26.32 -8.58 3.66
CA ALA A 244 26.42 -8.04 5.01
C ALA A 244 25.07 -7.54 5.58
N SER A 245 24.15 -7.04 4.73
CA SER A 245 22.80 -6.66 5.18
C SER A 245 21.95 -7.90 5.49
N LEU A 246 22.06 -8.95 4.68
CA LEU A 246 21.39 -10.24 4.93
C LEU A 246 21.88 -10.87 6.24
N GLU A 247 23.18 -10.91 6.47
CA GLU A 247 23.78 -11.46 7.68
C GLU A 247 23.33 -10.70 8.93
N ARG A 248 23.39 -9.35 8.89
CA ARG A 248 22.89 -8.52 10.01
C ARG A 248 21.40 -8.75 10.27
N GLY A 249 20.57 -8.78 9.23
CA GLY A 249 19.14 -9.04 9.37
C GLY A 249 18.86 -10.42 9.97
N THR A 250 19.61 -11.44 9.54
CA THR A 250 19.51 -12.79 10.11
C THR A 250 19.88 -12.78 11.59
N ALA A 251 21.01 -12.15 11.97
CA ALA A 251 21.47 -12.08 13.35
C ALA A 251 20.48 -11.33 14.27
N MET A 252 19.87 -10.24 13.78
CA MET A 252 18.87 -9.49 14.54
C MET A 252 17.60 -10.31 14.77
N LEU A 253 17.10 -10.99 13.75
CA LEU A 253 15.94 -11.89 13.90
C LEU A 253 16.25 -13.10 14.78
N GLU A 254 17.44 -13.71 14.61
CA GLU A 254 17.86 -14.82 15.47
C GLU A 254 17.90 -14.38 16.95
N LYS A 255 18.47 -13.21 17.23
CA LYS A 255 18.47 -12.64 18.59
C LYS A 255 17.06 -12.44 19.11
N PHE A 256 16.18 -11.81 18.32
CA PHE A 256 14.77 -11.63 18.70
C PHE A 256 14.09 -12.96 19.03
N LEU A 257 14.23 -13.96 18.16
CA LEU A 257 13.60 -15.27 18.34
C LEU A 257 14.12 -16.03 19.56
N ARG A 258 15.43 -15.87 19.91
CA ARG A 258 16.03 -16.50 21.09
C ARG A 258 15.64 -15.83 22.41
N ASP A 259 15.31 -14.54 22.37
CA ASP A 259 14.90 -13.75 23.53
C ASP A 259 13.39 -13.94 23.86
N LEU A 260 12.64 -14.67 23.01
CA LEU A 260 11.24 -15.03 23.29
C LEU A 260 11.12 -16.06 24.43
N PRO A 261 10.03 -16.01 25.21
CA PRO A 261 9.79 -16.92 26.35
C PRO A 261 9.60 -18.39 25.95
#